data_6df957ffb9f06ae03cd307e42252972d
#
_entry.id   6df957ffb9f06ae03cd307e42252972d
#
_cell.length_a   1.000
_cell.length_b   1.000
_cell.length_c   1.000
_cell.angle_alpha   90.00
_cell.angle_beta   90.00
_cell.angle_gamma   90.00
#
_symmetry.space_group_name_H-M   'P 1'
#
loop_
_entity.id
_entity.type
_entity.pdbx_description
1 polymer ?
#
loop_
_entity_poly.entity_id
_entity_poly.type
_entity_poly.pdbx_seq_one_letter_code
_entity_poly.pdbx_strand_id
1 'polypeptide(L)'
;MDGMRIDFHTHTTRGSADSNMDPFAMIDQAQKIGLEGLCITEHDNAWDDTKIDDYAREHGVTIFRGIEVTTEWGHVGAFGLKQYIGGIYKVKQLRKVIDDVGGFLIANHPFRYKLDPRFQFIHKTPAIDANDPVSGYQALEVLQYIDEIEVINGACSEQENLYAHAVAQHLGKKGVGGSDSHSHPSVGCAVTVLERTVSTVQELVGELRAGRYAPGQGLHVGQMRMFP
;
A
#
# COMPACT_ATOMS: atom_id res chain seq x y z
N MET A 1 -3.86 -18.78 8.95
CA MET A 1 -2.93 -18.95 7.82
C MET A 1 -1.54 -18.62 8.34
N ASP A 2 -0.62 -19.58 8.28
CA ASP A 2 0.79 -19.37 8.62
C ASP A 2 1.49 -18.77 7.38
N GLY A 3 1.23 -17.51 7.09
CA GLY A 3 1.80 -16.79 5.96
C GLY A 3 2.62 -15.59 6.43
N MET A 4 3.49 -15.05 5.58
CA MET A 4 4.28 -13.86 5.88
C MET A 4 3.40 -12.61 5.94
N ARG A 5 3.40 -11.92 7.09
CA ARG A 5 2.63 -10.70 7.31
C ARG A 5 3.47 -9.49 6.96
N ILE A 6 2.97 -8.69 6.03
CA ILE A 6 3.67 -7.52 5.49
C ILE A 6 2.76 -6.30 5.59
N ASP A 7 3.26 -5.20 6.12
CA ASP A 7 2.61 -3.88 5.99
C ASP A 7 3.06 -3.26 4.66
N PHE A 8 2.10 -3.07 3.74
CA PHE A 8 2.42 -2.63 2.36
C PHE A 8 2.57 -1.12 2.21
N HIS A 9 2.32 -0.34 3.28
CA HIS A 9 2.26 1.10 3.16
C HIS A 9 2.77 1.79 4.44
N THR A 10 4.02 2.23 4.41
CA THR A 10 4.62 2.95 5.55
C THR A 10 5.52 4.10 5.08
N HIS A 11 5.56 5.16 5.89
CA HIS A 11 6.33 6.37 5.65
C HIS A 11 7.28 6.65 6.80
N THR A 12 8.47 7.16 6.50
CA THR A 12 9.48 7.46 7.52
C THR A 12 9.97 8.91 7.42
N THR A 13 10.61 9.38 8.49
CA THR A 13 11.28 10.70 8.50
C THR A 13 12.40 10.85 7.46
N ARG A 14 12.82 9.75 6.82
CA ARG A 14 13.90 9.75 5.82
C ARG A 14 13.43 10.24 4.45
N GLY A 15 12.16 9.99 4.09
CA GLY A 15 11.67 10.28 2.75
C GLY A 15 10.34 11.03 2.69
N SER A 16 9.56 11.06 3.78
CA SER A 16 8.24 11.69 3.83
C SER A 16 8.23 12.81 4.87
N ALA A 17 8.02 14.05 4.44
CA ALA A 17 8.11 15.22 5.30
C ALA A 17 6.97 15.32 6.34
N ASP A 18 5.88 14.61 6.14
CA ASP A 18 4.72 14.50 7.01
C ASP A 18 4.81 13.32 7.99
N SER A 19 5.85 12.50 7.90
CA SER A 19 6.08 11.39 8.83
C SER A 19 6.94 11.80 10.03
N ASN A 20 6.57 11.30 11.21
CA ASN A 20 7.35 11.38 12.44
C ASN A 20 7.99 10.03 12.81
N MET A 21 7.92 9.03 11.92
CA MET A 21 8.36 7.68 12.18
C MET A 21 9.84 7.50 11.91
N ASP A 22 10.63 7.27 12.97
CA ASP A 22 12.01 6.83 12.83
C ASP A 22 12.06 5.40 12.28
N PRO A 23 12.90 5.10 11.27
CA PRO A 23 12.97 3.76 10.68
C PRO A 23 13.35 2.65 11.67
N PHE A 24 14.21 2.91 12.65
CA PHE A 24 14.58 1.93 13.66
C PHE A 24 13.40 1.63 14.59
N ALA A 25 12.69 2.67 15.07
CA ALA A 25 11.50 2.51 15.88
C ALA A 25 10.36 1.78 15.13
N MET A 26 10.27 1.96 13.80
CA MET A 26 9.35 1.21 12.95
C MET A 26 9.68 -0.29 12.95
N ILE A 27 10.95 -0.65 12.83
CA ILE A 27 11.42 -2.04 12.85
C ILE A 27 11.18 -2.66 14.23
N ASP A 28 11.49 -1.96 15.32
CA ASP A 28 11.22 -2.42 16.69
C ASP A 28 9.74 -2.71 16.90
N GLN A 29 8.87 -1.84 16.40
CA GLN A 29 7.43 -2.05 16.48
C GLN A 29 7.00 -3.26 15.64
N ALA A 30 7.52 -3.43 14.43
CA ALA A 30 7.24 -4.58 13.57
C ALA A 30 7.61 -5.89 14.27
N GLN A 31 8.82 -6.00 14.82
CA GLN A 31 9.28 -7.16 15.59
C GLN A 31 8.34 -7.44 16.78
N LYS A 32 8.02 -6.40 17.55
CA LYS A 32 7.19 -6.51 18.76
C LYS A 32 5.81 -7.10 18.47
N ILE A 33 5.19 -6.74 17.34
CA ILE A 33 3.84 -7.21 16.96
C ILE A 33 3.88 -8.49 16.10
N GLY A 34 5.06 -8.98 15.77
CA GLY A 34 5.24 -10.16 14.91
C GLY A 34 4.94 -9.90 13.44
N LEU A 35 5.17 -8.67 12.96
CA LEU A 35 5.16 -8.34 11.53
C LEU A 35 6.48 -8.74 10.92
N GLU A 36 6.46 -9.43 9.78
CA GLU A 36 7.65 -10.05 9.18
C GLU A 36 8.20 -9.25 8.00
N GLY A 37 7.41 -8.31 7.47
CA GLY A 37 7.82 -7.44 6.37
C GLY A 37 7.24 -6.05 6.46
N LEU A 38 8.00 -5.07 5.96
CA LEU A 38 7.63 -3.67 5.86
C LEU A 38 7.92 -3.17 4.44
N CYS A 39 6.92 -2.59 3.79
CA CYS A 39 7.13 -1.83 2.56
C CYS A 39 7.30 -0.36 2.91
N ILE A 40 8.49 0.18 2.71
CA ILE A 40 8.76 1.61 2.82
C ILE A 40 8.37 2.24 1.48
N THR A 41 7.35 3.09 1.49
CA THR A 41 6.70 3.68 0.31
C THR A 41 6.61 5.20 0.45
N GLU A 42 7.78 5.85 0.52
CA GLU A 42 7.85 7.31 0.71
C GLU A 42 7.17 8.08 -0.42
N HIS A 43 6.66 9.27 -0.11
CA HIS A 43 6.06 10.18 -1.09
C HIS A 43 7.07 10.64 -2.14
N ASP A 44 6.85 10.23 -3.40
CA ASP A 44 7.66 10.61 -4.57
C ASP A 44 9.18 10.45 -4.37
N ASN A 45 9.57 9.56 -3.46
CA ASN A 45 10.96 9.38 -3.05
C ASN A 45 11.28 7.90 -2.78
N ALA A 46 12.55 7.56 -2.88
CA ALA A 46 13.11 6.29 -2.40
C ALA A 46 14.50 6.54 -1.83
N TRP A 47 14.86 5.77 -0.83
CA TRP A 47 16.20 5.80 -0.22
C TRP A 47 16.64 4.40 0.15
N ASP A 48 17.95 4.21 0.17
CA ASP A 48 18.62 2.99 0.63
C ASP A 48 19.53 3.31 1.81
N ASP A 49 19.54 2.45 2.82
CA ASP A 49 20.46 2.54 3.96
C ASP A 49 20.76 1.14 4.46
N THR A 50 22.00 0.68 4.25
CA THR A 50 22.44 -0.66 4.65
C THR A 50 22.37 -0.89 6.17
N LYS A 51 22.50 0.17 7.00
CA LYS A 51 22.38 0.04 8.46
C LYS A 51 20.94 -0.28 8.87
N ILE A 52 19.96 0.31 8.18
CA ILE A 52 18.55 0.02 8.41
C ILE A 52 18.22 -1.41 7.95
N ASP A 53 18.75 -1.83 6.80
CA ASP A 53 18.52 -3.18 6.28
C ASP A 53 19.16 -4.25 7.15
N ASP A 54 20.37 -3.99 7.65
CA ASP A 54 21.07 -4.87 8.59
C ASP A 54 20.28 -4.98 9.92
N TYR A 55 19.85 -3.84 10.46
CA TYR A 55 19.04 -3.80 11.68
C TYR A 55 17.73 -4.57 11.53
N ALA A 56 17.01 -4.35 10.43
CA ALA A 56 15.77 -5.08 10.16
C ALA A 56 15.98 -6.59 10.10
N ARG A 57 17.04 -7.03 9.39
CA ARG A 57 17.40 -8.45 9.29
C ARG A 57 17.74 -9.05 10.66
N GLU A 58 18.46 -8.35 11.52
CA GLU A 58 18.77 -8.78 12.89
C GLU A 58 17.52 -8.93 13.75
N HIS A 59 16.46 -8.14 13.46
CA HIS A 59 15.16 -8.18 14.14
C HIS A 59 14.12 -9.10 13.46
N GLY A 60 14.54 -9.86 12.43
CA GLY A 60 13.65 -10.77 11.71
C GLY A 60 12.61 -10.09 10.82
N VAL A 61 12.86 -8.84 10.40
CA VAL A 61 11.98 -8.06 9.55
C VAL A 61 12.62 -7.86 8.18
N THR A 62 11.88 -8.11 7.12
CA THR A 62 12.32 -7.84 5.73
C THR A 62 11.82 -6.47 5.28
N ILE A 63 12.73 -5.64 4.79
CA ILE A 63 12.38 -4.35 4.18
C ILE A 63 12.19 -4.51 2.68
N PHE A 64 11.04 -4.11 2.18
CA PHE A 64 10.76 -3.95 0.76
C PHE A 64 10.66 -2.46 0.44
N ARG A 65 11.25 -2.05 -0.68
CA ARG A 65 11.20 -0.65 -1.09
C ARG A 65 10.25 -0.49 -2.27
N GLY A 66 9.30 0.44 -2.10
CA GLY A 66 8.43 0.98 -3.12
C GLY A 66 8.49 2.50 -3.09
N ILE A 67 7.65 3.12 -3.89
CA ILE A 67 7.44 4.58 -3.90
C ILE A 67 5.94 4.81 -3.92
N GLU A 68 5.42 5.64 -3.03
CA GLU A 68 4.08 6.16 -3.20
C GLU A 68 4.13 7.38 -4.13
N VAL A 69 3.76 7.15 -5.39
CA VAL A 69 3.78 8.19 -6.43
C VAL A 69 2.51 9.03 -6.35
N THR A 70 2.67 10.34 -6.20
CA THR A 70 1.58 11.31 -6.31
C THR A 70 1.21 11.49 -7.78
N THR A 71 0.10 10.88 -8.21
CA THR A 71 -0.38 11.00 -9.60
C THR A 71 -1.51 12.01 -9.72
N GLU A 72 -1.86 12.36 -10.97
CA GLU A 72 -3.02 13.21 -11.26
C GLU A 72 -4.36 12.62 -10.81
N TRP A 73 -4.39 11.33 -10.43
CA TRP A 73 -5.58 10.60 -9.98
C TRP A 73 -5.54 10.18 -8.51
N GLY A 74 -4.51 10.53 -7.77
CA GLY A 74 -4.25 10.15 -6.40
C GLY A 74 -2.96 9.35 -6.26
N HIS A 75 -2.78 8.71 -5.14
CA HIS A 75 -1.54 8.01 -4.80
C HIS A 75 -1.52 6.60 -5.37
N VAL A 76 -0.36 6.20 -5.89
CA VAL A 76 -0.12 4.87 -6.44
C VAL A 76 1.18 4.30 -5.87
N GLY A 77 1.09 3.19 -5.17
CA GLY A 77 2.24 2.40 -4.73
C GLY A 77 2.93 1.74 -5.92
N ALA A 78 4.19 2.07 -6.15
CA ALA A 78 5.00 1.57 -7.26
C ALA A 78 6.13 0.70 -6.75
N PHE A 79 6.10 -0.59 -7.05
CA PHE A 79 7.12 -1.56 -6.67
C PHE A 79 7.97 -1.96 -7.88
N GLY A 80 9.30 -1.97 -7.71
CA GLY A 80 10.26 -2.28 -8.78
C GLY A 80 11.10 -1.09 -9.22
N LEU A 81 10.76 0.13 -8.84
CA LEU A 81 11.57 1.33 -9.06
C LEU A 81 12.58 1.50 -7.92
N LYS A 82 13.79 1.92 -8.27
CA LYS A 82 14.85 2.25 -7.29
C LYS A 82 14.88 3.72 -6.91
N GLN A 83 14.26 4.57 -7.72
CA GLN A 83 14.21 6.02 -7.50
C GLN A 83 13.00 6.62 -8.23
N TYR A 84 12.58 7.80 -7.82
CA TYR A 84 11.58 8.58 -8.54
C TYR A 84 12.11 9.02 -9.91
N ILE A 85 11.28 8.92 -10.93
CA ILE A 85 11.62 9.29 -12.32
C ILE A 85 10.72 10.47 -12.74
N GLY A 86 11.28 11.52 -13.30
CA GLY A 86 10.50 12.67 -13.76
C GLY A 86 9.39 12.28 -14.74
N GLY A 87 8.18 12.82 -14.51
CA GLY A 87 7.00 12.60 -15.36
C GLY A 87 6.09 11.44 -14.94
N ILE A 88 6.49 10.58 -13.99
CA ILE A 88 5.65 9.44 -13.54
C ILE A 88 4.43 9.87 -12.72
N TYR A 89 4.28 11.15 -12.40
CA TYR A 89 3.02 11.69 -11.87
C TYR A 89 1.85 11.51 -12.87
N LYS A 90 2.13 11.25 -14.15
CA LYS A 90 1.14 10.82 -15.14
C LYS A 90 0.99 9.30 -15.07
N VAL A 91 -0.18 8.81 -14.65
CA VAL A 91 -0.41 7.38 -14.43
C VAL A 91 -0.10 6.52 -15.66
N LYS A 92 -0.39 7.00 -16.87
CA LYS A 92 -0.04 6.32 -18.13
C LYS A 92 1.47 6.17 -18.33
N GLN A 93 2.23 7.20 -17.94
CA GLN A 93 3.69 7.15 -17.99
C GLN A 93 4.24 6.24 -16.89
N LEU A 94 3.67 6.32 -15.69
CA LEU A 94 4.02 5.43 -14.58
C LEU A 94 3.81 3.96 -14.98
N ARG A 95 2.66 3.63 -15.57
CA ARG A 95 2.36 2.26 -16.05
C ARG A 95 3.44 1.76 -17.01
N LYS A 96 3.80 2.58 -18.01
CA LYS A 96 4.83 2.22 -18.98
C LYS A 96 6.19 1.94 -18.32
N VAL A 97 6.61 2.84 -17.42
CA VAL A 97 7.90 2.68 -16.71
C VAL A 97 7.91 1.42 -15.83
N ILE A 98 6.80 1.13 -15.16
CA ILE A 98 6.67 -0.08 -14.33
C ILE A 98 6.64 -1.35 -15.18
N ASP A 99 6.01 -1.35 -16.35
CA ASP A 99 6.04 -2.49 -17.27
C ASP A 99 7.47 -2.77 -17.76
N ASP A 100 8.23 -1.72 -18.10
CA ASP A 100 9.61 -1.85 -18.58
C ASP A 100 10.55 -2.49 -17.54
N VAL A 101 10.27 -2.31 -16.23
CA VAL A 101 11.07 -2.91 -15.14
C VAL A 101 10.46 -4.18 -14.56
N GLY A 102 9.32 -4.63 -15.07
CA GLY A 102 8.62 -5.79 -14.54
C GLY A 102 8.06 -5.58 -13.12
N GLY A 103 7.72 -4.34 -12.78
CA GLY A 103 7.20 -3.93 -11.47
C GLY A 103 5.71 -4.16 -11.29
N PHE A 104 5.12 -3.55 -10.23
CA PHE A 104 3.72 -3.73 -9.84
C PHE A 104 3.15 -2.41 -9.30
N LEU A 105 1.92 -2.08 -9.66
CA LEU A 105 1.22 -0.87 -9.23
C LEU A 105 0.01 -1.20 -8.36
N ILE A 106 -0.12 -0.46 -7.26
CA ILE A 106 -1.25 -0.55 -6.32
C ILE A 106 -1.91 0.83 -6.24
N ALA A 107 -3.22 0.93 -6.46
CA ALA A 107 -3.95 2.16 -6.13
C ALA A 107 -4.05 2.26 -4.60
N ASN A 108 -3.32 3.20 -4.01
CA ASN A 108 -3.32 3.42 -2.57
C ASN A 108 -4.57 4.19 -2.15
N HIS A 109 -5.25 3.72 -1.08
CA HIS A 109 -6.45 4.36 -0.48
C HIS A 109 -7.32 5.13 -1.50
N PRO A 110 -7.76 4.50 -2.62
CA PRO A 110 -8.30 5.22 -3.78
C PRO A 110 -9.61 5.96 -3.49
N PHE A 111 -10.32 5.59 -2.41
CA PHE A 111 -11.60 6.18 -2.04
C PHE A 111 -11.55 7.04 -0.78
N ARG A 112 -10.35 7.31 -0.22
CA ARG A 112 -10.19 8.19 0.94
C ARG A 112 -10.86 9.55 0.66
N TYR A 113 -11.78 9.96 1.55
CA TYR A 113 -12.59 11.18 1.47
C TYR A 113 -13.55 11.27 0.26
N LYS A 114 -13.53 10.34 -0.68
CA LYS A 114 -14.32 10.45 -1.92
C LYS A 114 -15.79 10.05 -1.74
N LEU A 115 -16.12 9.30 -0.68
CA LEU A 115 -17.50 8.94 -0.37
C LEU A 115 -18.24 10.03 0.42
N ASP A 116 -17.54 10.99 1.01
CA ASP A 116 -18.12 12.08 1.76
C ASP A 116 -18.44 13.27 0.83
N PRO A 117 -19.71 13.66 0.70
CA PRO A 117 -20.12 14.78 -0.17
C PRO A 117 -19.40 16.10 0.12
N ARG A 118 -18.92 16.30 1.37
CA ARG A 118 -18.18 17.51 1.75
C ARG A 118 -16.82 17.61 1.05
N PHE A 119 -16.24 16.50 0.64
CA PHE A 119 -14.94 16.43 -0.02
C PHE A 119 -15.02 16.19 -1.53
N GLN A 120 -16.17 15.79 -2.08
CA GLN A 120 -16.31 15.47 -3.50
C GLN A 120 -15.95 16.66 -4.40
N PHE A 121 -16.30 17.88 -4.02
CA PHE A 121 -15.97 19.09 -4.79
C PHE A 121 -14.47 19.42 -4.78
N ILE A 122 -13.74 19.03 -3.72
CA ILE A 122 -12.31 19.28 -3.57
C ILE A 122 -11.53 18.40 -4.54
N HIS A 123 -11.94 17.15 -4.69
CA HIS A 123 -11.22 16.16 -5.51
C HIS A 123 -11.57 16.20 -6.99
N LYS A 124 -12.53 17.03 -7.41
CA LYS A 124 -12.99 17.16 -8.82
C LYS A 124 -13.29 15.80 -9.49
N THR A 125 -13.58 14.78 -8.71
CA THR A 125 -13.98 13.46 -9.21
C THR A 125 -15.50 13.46 -9.45
N PRO A 126 -16.00 12.65 -10.41
CA PRO A 126 -17.43 12.39 -10.53
C PRO A 126 -18.01 11.93 -9.20
N ALA A 127 -19.29 12.19 -8.98
CA ALA A 127 -20.00 11.71 -7.79
C ALA A 127 -19.93 10.16 -7.75
N ILE A 128 -19.58 9.62 -6.59
CA ILE A 128 -19.50 8.19 -6.34
C ILE A 128 -20.73 7.78 -5.53
N ASP A 129 -21.48 6.79 -6.03
CA ASP A 129 -22.53 6.14 -5.26
C ASP A 129 -21.89 5.08 -4.35
N ALA A 130 -21.97 5.30 -3.04
CA ALA A 130 -21.41 4.39 -2.05
C ALA A 130 -22.05 2.98 -2.04
N ASN A 131 -23.18 2.80 -2.73
CA ASN A 131 -23.86 1.50 -2.87
C ASN A 131 -23.57 0.82 -4.21
N ASP A 132 -22.86 1.50 -5.13
CA ASP A 132 -22.55 0.97 -6.46
C ASP A 132 -21.03 1.01 -6.73
N PRO A 133 -20.34 -0.14 -6.66
CA PRO A 133 -18.90 -0.21 -6.95
C PRO A 133 -18.55 0.15 -8.40
N VAL A 134 -19.49 0.03 -9.35
CA VAL A 134 -19.26 0.42 -10.74
C VAL A 134 -19.06 1.92 -10.85
N SER A 135 -19.78 2.72 -10.08
CA SER A 135 -19.63 4.17 -10.06
C SER A 135 -18.23 4.59 -9.62
N GLY A 136 -17.65 3.91 -8.63
CA GLY A 136 -16.27 4.14 -8.17
C GLY A 136 -15.23 3.80 -9.22
N TYR A 137 -15.39 2.68 -9.90
CA TYR A 137 -14.51 2.32 -11.00
C TYR A 137 -14.57 3.34 -12.14
N GLN A 138 -15.78 3.79 -12.52
CA GLN A 138 -15.97 4.78 -13.59
C GLN A 138 -15.43 6.16 -13.20
N ALA A 139 -15.45 6.52 -11.91
CA ALA A 139 -15.00 7.81 -11.42
C ALA A 139 -13.47 7.95 -11.39
N LEU A 140 -12.72 6.85 -11.30
CA LEU A 140 -11.27 6.84 -11.09
C LEU A 140 -10.51 6.17 -12.25
N GLU A 141 -10.07 6.95 -13.23
CA GLU A 141 -9.31 6.46 -14.38
C GLU A 141 -8.05 5.66 -13.97
N VAL A 142 -7.44 5.98 -12.83
CA VAL A 142 -6.26 5.27 -12.31
C VAL A 142 -6.47 3.75 -12.21
N LEU A 143 -7.70 3.31 -11.92
CA LEU A 143 -8.04 1.89 -11.77
C LEU A 143 -7.90 1.07 -13.06
N GLN A 144 -7.74 1.73 -14.21
CA GLN A 144 -7.46 1.09 -15.50
C GLN A 144 -5.97 0.77 -15.70
N TYR A 145 -5.08 1.36 -14.88
CA TYR A 145 -3.62 1.28 -15.05
C TYR A 145 -2.89 0.55 -13.92
N ILE A 146 -3.62 0.11 -12.88
CA ILE A 146 -3.03 -0.56 -11.71
C ILE A 146 -3.20 -2.08 -11.77
N ASP A 147 -2.31 -2.76 -11.09
CA ASP A 147 -2.37 -4.21 -10.95
C ASP A 147 -3.29 -4.62 -9.80
N GLU A 148 -3.31 -3.84 -8.69
CA GLU A 148 -4.09 -4.15 -7.49
C GLU A 148 -4.61 -2.87 -6.79
N ILE A 149 -5.50 -3.03 -5.82
CA ILE A 149 -6.12 -1.98 -5.03
C ILE A 149 -5.80 -2.20 -3.55
N GLU A 150 -5.43 -1.14 -2.85
CA GLU A 150 -5.38 -1.14 -1.40
C GLU A 150 -6.81 -1.08 -0.85
N VAL A 151 -7.32 -2.22 -0.43
CA VAL A 151 -8.72 -2.39 0.02
C VAL A 151 -8.87 -2.13 1.51
N ILE A 152 -7.77 -2.21 2.25
CA ILE A 152 -7.74 -1.79 3.64
C ILE A 152 -6.51 -0.91 3.89
N ASN A 153 -6.77 0.32 4.30
CA ASN A 153 -5.77 1.31 4.66
C ASN A 153 -6.06 1.80 6.08
N GLY A 154 -5.01 1.87 6.91
CA GLY A 154 -5.16 2.22 8.32
C GLY A 154 -5.64 3.64 8.60
N ALA A 155 -5.48 4.55 7.65
CA ALA A 155 -5.92 5.94 7.75
C ALA A 155 -7.28 6.22 7.07
N CYS A 156 -7.93 5.18 6.51
CA CYS A 156 -9.27 5.26 5.93
C CYS A 156 -10.35 4.84 6.93
N SER A 157 -11.57 5.32 6.73
CA SER A 157 -12.75 4.84 7.44
C SER A 157 -13.11 3.41 7.00
N GLU A 158 -13.83 2.69 7.86
CA GLU A 158 -14.33 1.35 7.53
C GLU A 158 -15.20 1.36 6.26
N GLN A 159 -16.02 2.40 6.08
CA GLN A 159 -16.86 2.54 4.88
C GLN A 159 -16.02 2.67 3.60
N GLU A 160 -14.94 3.46 3.63
CA GLU A 160 -14.03 3.63 2.50
C GLU A 160 -13.30 2.34 2.17
N ASN A 161 -12.84 1.62 3.19
CA ASN A 161 -12.18 0.31 3.04
C ASN A 161 -13.13 -0.74 2.46
N LEU A 162 -14.34 -0.87 2.98
CA LEU A 162 -15.36 -1.78 2.45
C LEU A 162 -15.76 -1.44 1.02
N TYR A 163 -15.84 -0.16 0.69
CA TYR A 163 -16.12 0.27 -0.68
C TYR A 163 -14.96 -0.05 -1.63
N ALA A 164 -13.72 0.21 -1.21
CA ALA A 164 -12.52 -0.18 -1.98
C ALA A 164 -12.51 -1.69 -2.26
N HIS A 165 -12.88 -2.50 -1.25
CA HIS A 165 -12.98 -3.95 -1.39
C HIS A 165 -14.08 -4.35 -2.40
N ALA A 166 -15.27 -3.73 -2.34
CA ALA A 166 -16.33 -4.01 -3.30
C ALA A 166 -15.94 -3.67 -4.74
N VAL A 167 -15.21 -2.56 -4.94
CA VAL A 167 -14.66 -2.20 -6.26
C VAL A 167 -13.59 -3.20 -6.70
N ALA A 168 -12.69 -3.63 -5.81
CA ALA A 168 -11.68 -4.64 -6.12
C ALA A 168 -12.34 -5.97 -6.55
N GLN A 169 -13.36 -6.43 -5.82
CA GLN A 169 -14.13 -7.63 -6.18
C GLN A 169 -14.80 -7.49 -7.56
N HIS A 170 -15.41 -6.32 -7.85
CA HIS A 170 -16.00 -6.05 -9.17
C HIS A 170 -14.96 -6.17 -10.30
N LEU A 171 -13.71 -5.80 -10.05
CA LEU A 171 -12.59 -5.87 -10.99
C LEU A 171 -11.87 -7.23 -10.98
N GLY A 172 -12.33 -8.20 -10.20
CA GLY A 172 -11.67 -9.50 -10.05
C GLY A 172 -10.32 -9.45 -9.34
N LYS A 173 -10.10 -8.40 -8.52
CA LYS A 173 -8.89 -8.19 -7.73
C LYS A 173 -9.09 -8.67 -6.30
N LYS A 174 -8.01 -9.11 -5.62
CA LYS A 174 -8.07 -9.60 -4.24
C LYS A 174 -7.95 -8.49 -3.20
N GLY A 175 -7.25 -7.45 -3.54
CA GLY A 175 -6.92 -6.36 -2.63
C GLY A 175 -5.72 -6.63 -1.73
N VAL A 176 -4.99 -5.57 -1.38
CA VAL A 176 -3.91 -5.58 -0.40
C VAL A 176 -4.27 -4.71 0.81
N GLY A 177 -3.53 -4.87 1.90
CA GLY A 177 -3.64 -4.04 3.10
C GLY A 177 -2.33 -3.36 3.43
N GLY A 178 -2.40 -2.08 3.79
CA GLY A 178 -1.28 -1.28 4.26
C GLY A 178 -1.73 -0.27 5.32
N SER A 179 -0.88 0.01 6.30
CA SER A 179 -1.27 0.86 7.42
C SER A 179 -1.28 2.35 7.07
N ASP A 180 -0.50 2.76 6.10
CA ASP A 180 -0.23 4.17 5.79
C ASP A 180 0.31 4.92 7.03
N SER A 181 1.19 4.20 7.74
CA SER A 181 1.70 4.66 9.03
C SER A 181 2.73 5.77 8.86
N HIS A 182 2.49 6.88 9.57
CA HIS A 182 3.40 8.01 9.74
C HIS A 182 3.95 8.09 11.18
N SER A 183 3.58 7.09 12.00
CA SER A 183 4.06 6.94 13.39
C SER A 183 4.00 5.47 13.82
N HIS A 184 4.90 5.05 14.69
CA HIS A 184 5.07 3.64 15.04
C HIS A 184 3.83 2.94 15.65
N PRO A 185 2.89 3.57 16.38
CA PRO A 185 1.75 2.85 16.95
C PRO A 185 0.77 2.28 15.92
N SER A 186 0.72 2.84 14.72
CA SER A 186 -0.21 2.41 13.66
C SER A 186 0.40 1.34 12.73
N VAL A 187 1.70 1.06 12.80
CA VAL A 187 2.35 0.00 12.01
C VAL A 187 1.65 -1.32 12.25
N GLY A 188 1.27 -2.00 11.15
CA GLY A 188 0.58 -3.28 11.19
C GLY A 188 -0.92 -3.21 11.54
N CYS A 189 -1.54 -2.03 11.55
CA CYS A 189 -2.99 -1.94 11.73
C CYS A 189 -3.76 -2.51 10.55
N ALA A 190 -3.19 -2.39 9.34
CA ALA A 190 -3.59 -3.09 8.13
C ALA A 190 -2.37 -3.76 7.51
N VAL A 191 -2.53 -4.97 7.00
CA VAL A 191 -1.44 -5.80 6.48
C VAL A 191 -1.91 -6.65 5.30
N THR A 192 -0.96 -7.18 4.56
CA THR A 192 -1.18 -8.25 3.57
C THR A 192 -0.48 -9.52 4.05
N VAL A 193 -1.16 -10.64 4.00
CA VAL A 193 -0.61 -11.96 4.36
C VAL A 193 -0.31 -12.71 3.08
N LEU A 194 0.97 -13.00 2.83
CA LEU A 194 1.42 -13.84 1.72
C LEU A 194 1.37 -15.31 2.13
N GLU A 195 1.11 -16.20 1.18
CA GLU A 195 1.18 -17.66 1.41
C GLU A 195 2.61 -18.18 1.56
N ARG A 196 3.61 -17.42 1.14
CA ARG A 196 5.04 -17.77 1.18
C ARG A 196 5.86 -16.65 1.75
N THR A 197 6.97 -16.99 2.40
CA THR A 197 8.01 -16.03 2.79
C THR A 197 8.78 -15.60 1.55
N VAL A 198 9.01 -14.29 1.43
CA VAL A 198 9.77 -13.63 0.36
C VAL A 198 10.82 -12.70 0.97
N SER A 199 11.89 -12.45 0.25
CA SER A 199 13.03 -11.66 0.72
C SER A 199 13.43 -10.52 -0.22
N THR A 200 12.84 -10.46 -1.41
CA THR A 200 13.13 -9.44 -2.43
C THR A 200 11.85 -8.84 -3.00
N VAL A 201 11.93 -7.62 -3.53
CA VAL A 201 10.79 -6.98 -4.23
C VAL A 201 10.35 -7.81 -5.43
N GLN A 202 11.27 -8.47 -6.12
CA GLN A 202 10.94 -9.34 -7.27
C GLN A 202 10.12 -10.55 -6.85
N GLU A 203 10.48 -11.20 -5.74
CA GLU A 203 9.69 -12.31 -5.17
C GLU A 203 8.32 -11.81 -4.68
N LEU A 204 8.26 -10.64 -4.00
CA LEU A 204 7.02 -10.00 -3.58
C LEU A 204 6.08 -9.78 -4.77
N VAL A 205 6.58 -9.16 -5.83
CA VAL A 205 5.82 -8.94 -7.08
C VAL A 205 5.37 -10.27 -7.70
N GLY A 206 6.20 -11.30 -7.61
CA GLY A 206 5.87 -12.66 -8.06
C GLY A 206 4.66 -13.26 -7.32
N GLU A 207 4.62 -13.11 -5.98
CA GLU A 207 3.49 -13.58 -5.16
C GLU A 207 2.21 -12.78 -5.43
N LEU A 208 2.34 -11.45 -5.60
CA LEU A 208 1.21 -10.59 -5.95
C LEU A 208 0.61 -10.97 -7.31
N ARG A 209 1.43 -11.16 -8.33
CA ARG A 209 0.97 -11.61 -9.65
C ARG A 209 0.34 -12.99 -9.65
N ALA A 210 0.82 -13.87 -8.78
CA ALA A 210 0.27 -15.21 -8.61
C ALA A 210 -1.02 -15.23 -7.77
N GLY A 211 -1.43 -14.11 -7.18
CA GLY A 211 -2.62 -14.01 -6.34
C GLY A 211 -2.52 -14.81 -5.04
N ARG A 212 -1.30 -15.05 -4.50
CA ARG A 212 -1.07 -15.83 -3.27
C ARG A 212 -0.95 -14.95 -2.05
N TYR A 213 -1.98 -14.15 -1.81
CA TYR A 213 -2.07 -13.22 -0.68
C TYR A 213 -3.53 -12.92 -0.33
N ALA A 214 -3.71 -12.33 0.85
CA ALA A 214 -5.00 -11.78 1.27
C ALA A 214 -4.80 -10.62 2.26
N PRO A 215 -5.68 -9.60 2.24
CA PRO A 215 -5.62 -8.47 3.17
C PRO A 215 -6.06 -8.86 4.58
N GLY A 216 -5.52 -8.18 5.58
CA GLY A 216 -5.86 -8.40 6.98
C GLY A 216 -5.65 -7.15 7.83
N GLN A 217 -6.12 -7.18 9.07
CA GLN A 217 -6.08 -6.05 9.99
C GLN A 217 -5.97 -6.46 11.45
N GLY A 218 -5.59 -5.51 12.32
CA GLY A 218 -5.62 -5.69 13.77
C GLY A 218 -4.37 -6.33 14.36
N LEU A 219 -3.31 -6.54 13.56
CA LEU A 219 -2.06 -7.13 14.06
C LEU A 219 -1.43 -6.25 15.16
N HIS A 220 -1.45 -4.93 15.01
CA HIS A 220 -0.88 -3.96 15.95
C HIS A 220 -1.43 -4.04 17.40
N VAL A 221 -2.64 -4.58 17.56
CA VAL A 221 -3.30 -4.80 18.86
C VAL A 221 -3.43 -6.28 19.23
N GLY A 222 -2.72 -7.16 18.51
CA GLY A 222 -2.76 -8.61 18.76
C GLY A 222 -4.09 -9.30 18.39
N GLN A 223 -4.93 -8.66 17.58
CA GLN A 223 -6.24 -9.16 17.16
C GLN A 223 -6.31 -9.30 15.63
N MET A 224 -5.31 -9.98 15.08
CA MET A 224 -5.22 -10.21 13.64
C MET A 224 -6.46 -10.93 13.12
N ARG A 225 -7.10 -10.36 12.10
CA ARG A 225 -8.20 -10.97 11.34
C ARG A 225 -8.02 -10.69 9.86
N MET A 226 -8.46 -11.63 9.03
CA MET A 226 -8.50 -11.40 7.58
C MET A 226 -9.59 -10.37 7.27
N PHE A 227 -9.34 -9.54 6.28
CA PHE A 227 -10.32 -8.60 5.76
C PHE A 227 -11.24 -9.35 4.79
N PRO A 228 -12.56 -9.08 4.77
CA PRO A 228 -13.55 -9.85 4.04
C PRO A 228 -13.26 -9.99 2.55
#